data_5cbccdff46a8e7c25b12abfb1616d0ff
#
_entry.id   5cbccdff46a8e7c25b12abfb1616d0ff
#
_cell.length_a   1.000
_cell.length_b   1.000
_cell.length_c   1.000
_cell.angle_alpha   90.00
_cell.angle_beta   90.00
_cell.angle_gamma   90.00
#
_symmetry.space_group_name_H-M   'P 1'
#
loop_
_entity.id
_entity.type
_entity.pdbx_description
1 polymer ?
#
loop_
_entity_poly.entity_id
_entity_poly.type
_entity_poly.pdbx_seq_one_letter_code
_entity_poly.pdbx_strand_id
1 'polypeptide(L)'
;MAFSWRFIGLSIFVFLLNVSSIAHSAPTKAHSSCSNEINMMLVKLWVNGGEEDSIVGLSAAFGSVLPTDTNRASRLPAVYTQPLNGCSASSTKLSGSIALARRGECEFITKATVAQEGGARGVVLINNEGGPLDIACPNNSTISNVTIPVVSISKEGADIIDKYINSGKKVELLLYSPDRPIVDYSVSFIWLMAVGTIICAALWKKFTQSKDDDMTVKEEDDSEILHITAWTAIGFVISASTFLVLLYFFMSTWFVWLLILLFCIGGIEGLHNCIVTLILSKFRGCGKKTLNLPLVGEVTILSLVVLTLCVGFAIFWAVNRKESYSWVGQDILGIALMITVLQLAQLPNIKVATVLLCCAFVYDIFWVFLSPAIFHDSVMISVAKGKKAGGESIPMLLRVPKLTDPYKGFDMLGFGDILFPGLLICFTYRFDEAKKKGVLNGYFLWLMIGYGTGLCITYVGLFLMNGHGQPALLYLVPCTLGTCVVLGAVRRELKDLWTNCDESKQMAEARLGSA
;
A
#
# COMPACT_ATOMS: atom_id res chain seq x y z
N MET A 1 37.05 -25.16 -0.46
CA MET A 1 35.75 -24.56 -0.02
C MET A 1 35.34 -23.28 -0.76
N ALA A 2 36.04 -22.85 -1.78
CA ALA A 2 35.67 -21.64 -2.58
C ALA A 2 34.74 -21.92 -3.77
N PHE A 3 34.38 -23.17 -4.03
CA PHE A 3 33.62 -23.58 -5.21
C PHE A 3 32.07 -23.56 -5.00
N SER A 4 31.61 -23.59 -3.73
CA SER A 4 30.15 -23.63 -3.42
C SER A 4 29.45 -22.26 -3.52
N TRP A 5 30.16 -21.15 -3.40
CA TRP A 5 29.59 -19.80 -3.34
C TRP A 5 29.18 -19.23 -4.69
N ARG A 6 29.86 -19.65 -5.78
CA ARG A 6 29.48 -19.26 -7.15
C ARG A 6 28.17 -19.93 -7.60
N PHE A 7 27.89 -21.15 -7.10
CA PHE A 7 26.66 -21.87 -7.43
C PHE A 7 25.42 -21.27 -6.76
N ILE A 8 25.52 -20.82 -5.49
CA ILE A 8 24.39 -20.22 -4.77
C ILE A 8 24.04 -18.86 -5.37
N GLY A 9 25.03 -18.00 -5.64
CA GLY A 9 24.81 -16.72 -6.31
C GLY A 9 24.25 -16.88 -7.73
N LEU A 10 24.75 -17.87 -8.48
CA LEU A 10 24.27 -18.18 -9.83
C LEU A 10 22.84 -18.76 -9.81
N SER A 11 22.51 -19.62 -8.82
CA SER A 11 21.16 -20.18 -8.65
C SER A 11 20.13 -19.10 -8.29
N ILE A 12 20.47 -18.15 -7.41
CA ILE A 12 19.60 -17.02 -7.07
C ILE A 12 19.44 -16.10 -8.29
N PHE A 13 20.51 -15.82 -9.01
CA PHE A 13 20.48 -14.99 -10.21
C PHE A 13 19.68 -15.65 -11.35
N VAL A 14 19.87 -16.96 -11.57
CA VAL A 14 19.11 -17.77 -12.55
C VAL A 14 17.65 -17.90 -12.13
N PHE A 15 17.34 -18.03 -10.82
CA PHE A 15 15.96 -18.03 -10.31
C PHE A 15 15.28 -16.68 -10.54
N LEU A 16 15.96 -15.57 -10.27
CA LEU A 16 15.45 -14.22 -10.53
C LEU A 16 15.25 -13.96 -12.03
N LEU A 17 16.14 -14.46 -12.90
CA LEU A 17 15.99 -14.37 -14.36
C LEU A 17 14.85 -15.24 -14.87
N ASN A 18 14.64 -16.44 -14.31
CA ASN A 18 13.52 -17.30 -14.70
C ASN A 18 12.18 -16.77 -14.23
N VAL A 19 12.10 -16.13 -13.07
CA VAL A 19 10.89 -15.43 -12.60
C VAL A 19 10.57 -14.26 -13.52
N SER A 20 11.58 -13.53 -13.99
CA SER A 20 11.40 -12.47 -15.01
C SER A 20 10.92 -13.03 -16.36
N SER A 21 11.34 -14.25 -16.74
CA SER A 21 10.91 -14.90 -17.98
C SER A 21 9.48 -15.45 -17.92
N ILE A 22 9.00 -15.83 -16.74
CA ILE A 22 7.60 -16.28 -16.54
C ILE A 22 6.64 -15.09 -16.61
N ALA A 23 7.10 -13.88 -16.24
CA ALA A 23 6.31 -12.65 -16.39
C ALA A 23 6.18 -12.18 -17.86
N HIS A 24 6.93 -12.78 -18.78
CA HIS A 24 6.93 -12.46 -20.22
C HIS A 24 6.25 -13.54 -21.09
N SER A 25 5.27 -14.26 -20.56
CA SER A 25 4.28 -14.91 -21.42
C SER A 25 3.38 -13.81 -21.98
N ALA A 26 3.85 -13.18 -23.05
CA ALA A 26 3.03 -12.32 -23.89
C ALA A 26 1.79 -13.13 -24.30
N PRO A 27 0.58 -12.56 -24.18
CA PRO A 27 -0.58 -13.18 -24.77
C PRO A 27 -0.30 -13.37 -26.26
N THR A 28 -0.46 -14.60 -26.72
CA THR A 28 -0.45 -14.93 -28.14
C THR A 28 -1.25 -13.87 -28.89
N LYS A 29 -0.61 -13.16 -29.81
CA LYS A 29 -1.25 -12.21 -30.70
C LYS A 29 -2.34 -12.95 -31.50
N ALA A 30 -3.55 -12.93 -30.97
CA ALA A 30 -4.72 -13.08 -31.81
C ALA A 30 -4.76 -11.83 -32.70
N HIS A 31 -4.82 -12.03 -34.01
CA HIS A 31 -5.06 -10.99 -34.99
C HIS A 31 -6.44 -10.36 -34.70
N SER A 32 -6.50 -9.37 -33.87
CA SER A 32 -7.68 -8.54 -33.65
C SER A 32 -7.32 -7.09 -33.95
N SER A 33 -8.20 -6.42 -34.67
CA SER A 33 -8.11 -5.01 -35.05
C SER A 33 -8.17 -4.02 -33.87
N CYS A 34 -8.05 -4.50 -32.66
CA CYS A 34 -8.01 -3.77 -31.42
C CYS A 34 -6.57 -3.80 -30.87
N SER A 35 -5.83 -2.74 -31.10
CA SER A 35 -4.40 -2.67 -30.77
C SER A 35 -4.08 -1.67 -29.66
N ASN A 36 -5.08 -0.96 -29.12
CA ASN A 36 -4.82 0.04 -28.11
C ASN A 36 -4.70 -0.60 -26.72
N GLU A 37 -3.69 -0.20 -25.98
CA GLU A 37 -3.59 -0.52 -24.56
C GLU A 37 -4.61 0.34 -23.79
N ILE A 38 -5.28 -0.28 -22.81
CA ILE A 38 -6.17 0.42 -21.89
C ILE A 38 -5.31 1.21 -20.90
N ASN A 39 -5.24 2.51 -21.10
CA ASN A 39 -4.44 3.42 -20.29
C ASN A 39 -5.32 4.38 -19.49
N MET A 40 -4.81 4.80 -18.32
CA MET A 40 -5.44 5.90 -17.60
C MET A 40 -5.39 7.18 -18.44
N MET A 41 -6.46 7.97 -18.36
CA MET A 41 -6.60 9.23 -19.07
C MET A 41 -7.32 10.27 -18.20
N LEU A 42 -7.25 11.51 -18.60
CA LEU A 42 -7.91 12.62 -17.95
C LEU A 42 -8.95 13.27 -18.86
N VAL A 43 -10.10 13.53 -18.29
CA VAL A 43 -11.13 14.38 -18.86
C VAL A 43 -11.03 15.73 -18.16
N LYS A 44 -10.41 16.72 -18.82
CA LYS A 44 -10.44 18.10 -18.32
C LYS A 44 -11.80 18.70 -18.55
N LEU A 45 -12.30 19.42 -17.56
CA LEU A 45 -13.64 19.98 -17.52
C LEU A 45 -13.58 21.51 -17.49
N TRP A 46 -14.34 22.16 -18.37
CA TRP A 46 -14.58 23.61 -18.32
C TRP A 46 -16.07 23.90 -18.19
N VAL A 47 -16.39 24.80 -17.28
CA VAL A 47 -17.76 25.24 -17.02
C VAL A 47 -17.85 26.73 -17.23
N ASN A 48 -18.64 27.16 -18.22
CA ASN A 48 -18.78 28.57 -18.63
C ASN A 48 -17.41 29.26 -18.90
N GLY A 49 -16.43 28.48 -19.37
CA GLY A 49 -15.08 28.99 -19.67
C GLY A 49 -14.06 28.91 -18.52
N GLY A 50 -14.49 28.65 -17.28
CA GLY A 50 -13.62 28.38 -16.13
C GLY A 50 -13.17 26.91 -16.12
N GLU A 51 -11.90 26.67 -15.81
CA GLU A 51 -11.36 25.32 -15.66
C GLU A 51 -11.76 24.76 -14.28
N GLU A 52 -12.29 23.55 -14.25
CA GLU A 52 -12.66 22.80 -13.06
C GLU A 52 -11.76 21.59 -12.89
N ASP A 53 -11.93 20.83 -11.80
CA ASP A 53 -11.15 19.62 -11.54
C ASP A 53 -11.30 18.57 -12.64
N SER A 54 -10.19 17.93 -13.00
CA SER A 54 -10.14 16.88 -14.01
C SER A 54 -10.72 15.56 -13.47
N ILE A 55 -11.43 14.83 -14.31
CA ILE A 55 -11.98 13.51 -14.01
C ILE A 55 -11.04 12.44 -14.56
N VAL A 56 -10.69 11.47 -13.74
CA VAL A 56 -9.88 10.31 -14.15
C VAL A 56 -10.77 9.27 -14.84
N GLY A 57 -10.32 8.76 -15.97
CA GLY A 57 -10.96 7.72 -16.73
C GLY A 57 -9.97 6.70 -17.29
N LEU A 58 -10.48 5.78 -18.13
CA LEU A 58 -9.70 4.80 -18.86
C LEU A 58 -9.97 4.94 -20.36
N SER A 59 -8.93 4.77 -21.20
CA SER A 59 -9.10 4.63 -22.64
C SER A 59 -9.66 3.25 -22.99
N ALA A 60 -10.43 3.14 -24.09
CA ALA A 60 -10.85 1.85 -24.59
C ALA A 60 -9.74 1.17 -25.41
N ALA A 61 -9.79 -0.16 -25.54
CA ALA A 61 -8.90 -0.95 -26.39
C ALA A 61 -9.11 -0.70 -27.90
N PHE A 62 -10.10 0.12 -28.28
CA PHE A 62 -10.40 0.49 -29.66
C PHE A 62 -10.65 1.99 -29.80
N GLY A 63 -10.67 2.49 -31.03
CA GLY A 63 -10.78 3.92 -31.33
C GLY A 63 -9.40 4.58 -31.52
N SER A 64 -9.38 5.91 -31.64
CA SER A 64 -8.12 6.64 -31.79
C SER A 64 -7.38 6.79 -30.47
N VAL A 65 -6.05 6.80 -30.56
CA VAL A 65 -5.17 7.06 -29.42
C VAL A 65 -5.33 8.51 -28.96
N LEU A 66 -5.37 8.71 -27.64
CA LEU A 66 -5.47 10.03 -27.03
C LEU A 66 -4.12 10.77 -27.12
N PRO A 67 -4.14 12.09 -27.32
CA PRO A 67 -2.91 12.88 -27.23
C PRO A 67 -2.37 12.93 -25.80
N THR A 68 -1.06 12.99 -25.67
CA THR A 68 -0.38 13.12 -24.37
C THR A 68 -0.34 14.56 -23.86
N ASP A 69 -0.38 15.54 -24.80
CA ASP A 69 -0.35 16.97 -24.50
C ASP A 69 -1.73 17.63 -24.71
N THR A 70 -2.12 18.48 -23.77
CA THR A 70 -3.35 19.28 -23.83
C THR A 70 -3.41 20.18 -25.06
N ASN A 71 -2.26 20.67 -25.54
CA ASN A 71 -2.19 21.53 -26.72
C ASN A 71 -2.56 20.82 -28.03
N ARG A 72 -2.47 19.48 -28.05
CA ARG A 72 -2.86 18.65 -29.21
C ARG A 72 -4.28 18.12 -29.11
N ALA A 73 -4.90 18.26 -27.93
CA ALA A 73 -6.28 17.87 -27.70
C ALA A 73 -7.24 19.00 -27.98
N SER A 74 -8.42 18.66 -28.48
CA SER A 74 -9.45 19.66 -28.79
C SER A 74 -10.45 19.77 -27.63
N ARG A 75 -10.70 21.00 -27.20
CA ARG A 75 -11.76 21.32 -26.23
C ARG A 75 -13.09 21.39 -26.98
N LEU A 76 -14.05 20.53 -26.60
CA LEU A 76 -15.32 20.35 -27.31
C LEU A 76 -16.49 20.33 -26.32
N PRO A 77 -17.70 20.76 -26.76
CA PRO A 77 -18.89 20.71 -25.90
C PRO A 77 -19.27 19.26 -25.57
N ALA A 78 -19.72 19.05 -24.34
CA ALA A 78 -20.26 17.78 -23.87
C ALA A 78 -21.75 17.69 -24.18
N VAL A 79 -22.19 16.62 -24.84
CA VAL A 79 -23.59 16.43 -25.23
C VAL A 79 -24.03 15.00 -24.90
N TYR A 80 -25.13 14.84 -24.17
CA TYR A 80 -25.73 13.52 -23.94
C TYR A 80 -26.40 12.99 -25.19
N THR A 81 -26.18 11.70 -25.46
CA THR A 81 -26.96 10.96 -26.47
C THR A 81 -28.42 10.85 -26.04
N GLN A 82 -29.34 10.86 -26.99
CA GLN A 82 -30.76 10.58 -26.76
C GLN A 82 -31.21 9.53 -27.77
N PRO A 83 -31.41 8.29 -27.31
CA PRO A 83 -31.50 7.82 -25.91
C PRO A 83 -30.14 7.84 -25.17
N LEU A 84 -30.20 7.97 -23.83
CA LEU A 84 -29.00 8.09 -22.98
C LEU A 84 -28.05 6.88 -23.04
N ASN A 85 -28.60 5.71 -23.44
CA ASN A 85 -27.79 4.49 -23.64
C ASN A 85 -26.91 4.54 -24.90
N GLY A 86 -27.19 5.46 -25.87
CA GLY A 86 -26.43 5.60 -27.10
C GLY A 86 -26.46 4.37 -28.02
N CYS A 87 -27.51 3.53 -27.92
CA CYS A 87 -27.62 2.30 -28.71
C CYS A 87 -28.30 2.50 -30.09
N SER A 88 -28.89 3.66 -30.34
CA SER A 88 -29.51 4.05 -31.61
C SER A 88 -29.16 5.48 -31.97
N ALA A 89 -29.41 5.86 -33.21
CA ALA A 89 -29.18 7.23 -33.69
C ALA A 89 -29.71 8.27 -32.71
N SER A 90 -28.87 9.21 -32.32
CA SER A 90 -29.23 10.22 -31.33
C SER A 90 -30.12 11.29 -31.94
N SER A 91 -31.21 11.64 -31.23
CA SER A 91 -32.04 12.80 -31.59
C SER A 91 -31.36 14.14 -31.29
N THR A 92 -30.32 14.15 -30.42
CA THR A 92 -29.48 15.33 -30.17
C THR A 92 -28.39 15.46 -31.23
N LYS A 93 -28.05 16.69 -31.60
CA LYS A 93 -26.95 16.97 -32.54
C LYS A 93 -25.60 16.72 -31.87
N LEU A 94 -24.89 15.68 -32.29
CA LEU A 94 -23.60 15.29 -31.76
C LEU A 94 -22.41 15.87 -32.55
N SER A 95 -22.66 16.49 -33.72
CA SER A 95 -21.62 16.99 -34.60
C SER A 95 -20.70 17.99 -33.90
N GLY A 96 -19.39 17.67 -33.90
CA GLY A 96 -18.36 18.51 -33.31
C GLY A 96 -18.34 18.52 -31.79
N SER A 97 -19.01 17.56 -31.13
CA SER A 97 -19.06 17.45 -29.67
C SER A 97 -18.40 16.16 -29.15
N ILE A 98 -18.25 16.05 -27.85
CA ILE A 98 -17.98 14.81 -27.13
C ILE A 98 -19.32 14.24 -26.68
N ALA A 99 -19.64 13.04 -27.16
CA ALA A 99 -20.88 12.34 -26.83
C ALA A 99 -20.75 11.68 -25.44
N LEU A 100 -21.75 11.87 -24.57
CA LEU A 100 -21.87 11.20 -23.28
C LEU A 100 -22.92 10.10 -23.39
N ALA A 101 -22.55 8.83 -23.14
CA ALA A 101 -23.46 7.70 -23.17
C ALA A 101 -23.34 6.84 -21.91
N ARG A 102 -24.46 6.38 -21.35
CA ARG A 102 -24.48 5.53 -20.17
C ARG A 102 -24.32 4.06 -20.54
N ARG A 103 -23.71 3.27 -19.62
CA ARG A 103 -23.59 1.81 -19.72
C ARG A 103 -24.98 1.16 -19.76
N GLY A 104 -25.14 0.08 -20.57
CA GLY A 104 -26.33 -0.78 -20.63
C GLY A 104 -26.85 -0.99 -22.05
N GLU A 105 -27.69 -1.99 -22.22
CA GLU A 105 -28.49 -2.39 -23.37
C GLU A 105 -27.72 -2.87 -24.60
N CYS A 106 -26.64 -2.24 -25.03
CA CYS A 106 -25.86 -2.66 -26.19
C CYS A 106 -24.35 -2.60 -25.90
N GLU A 107 -23.56 -3.19 -26.79
CA GLU A 107 -22.11 -3.22 -26.72
C GLU A 107 -21.49 -1.82 -26.81
N PHE A 108 -20.35 -1.63 -26.16
CA PHE A 108 -19.64 -0.34 -26.15
C PHE A 108 -19.21 0.12 -27.54
N ILE A 109 -18.86 -0.85 -28.41
CA ILE A 109 -18.47 -0.59 -29.78
C ILE A 109 -19.64 -0.01 -30.59
N THR A 110 -20.86 -0.53 -30.38
CA THR A 110 -22.07 -0.01 -31.00
C THR A 110 -22.34 1.44 -30.60
N LYS A 111 -22.18 1.77 -29.30
CA LYS A 111 -22.34 3.15 -28.82
C LYS A 111 -21.32 4.10 -29.48
N ALA A 112 -20.09 3.65 -29.62
CA ALA A 112 -19.02 4.44 -30.24
C ALA A 112 -19.30 4.65 -31.75
N THR A 113 -19.75 3.61 -32.47
CA THR A 113 -20.13 3.70 -33.87
C THR A 113 -21.30 4.66 -34.09
N VAL A 114 -22.37 4.53 -33.29
CA VAL A 114 -23.55 5.42 -33.35
C VAL A 114 -23.18 6.88 -33.09
N ALA A 115 -22.32 7.13 -32.09
CA ALA A 115 -21.85 8.48 -31.80
C ALA A 115 -20.98 9.05 -32.93
N GLN A 116 -20.11 8.24 -33.53
CA GLN A 116 -19.28 8.63 -34.67
C GLN A 116 -20.15 8.94 -35.91
N GLU A 117 -21.14 8.12 -36.20
CA GLU A 117 -22.11 8.38 -37.28
C GLU A 117 -22.91 9.66 -37.05
N GLY A 118 -23.21 9.99 -35.78
CA GLY A 118 -23.81 11.26 -35.37
C GLY A 118 -22.86 12.46 -35.46
N GLY A 119 -21.60 12.25 -35.88
CA GLY A 119 -20.59 13.30 -36.07
C GLY A 119 -19.88 13.74 -34.77
N ALA A 120 -19.97 12.94 -33.71
CA ALA A 120 -19.19 13.18 -32.50
C ALA A 120 -17.68 13.08 -32.78
N ARG A 121 -16.87 13.88 -32.08
CA ARG A 121 -15.41 13.88 -32.13
C ARG A 121 -14.75 13.04 -31.04
N GLY A 122 -15.54 12.50 -30.12
CA GLY A 122 -15.13 11.60 -29.06
C GLY A 122 -16.33 11.09 -28.28
N VAL A 123 -16.14 9.99 -27.55
CA VAL A 123 -17.21 9.38 -26.73
C VAL A 123 -16.70 9.14 -25.31
N VAL A 124 -17.51 9.55 -24.35
CA VAL A 124 -17.32 9.24 -22.93
C VAL A 124 -18.41 8.27 -22.49
N LEU A 125 -18.00 7.06 -22.11
CA LEU A 125 -18.89 6.01 -21.60
C LEU A 125 -18.94 6.06 -20.08
N ILE A 126 -20.13 6.22 -19.54
CA ILE A 126 -20.37 6.39 -18.11
C ILE A 126 -20.71 5.05 -17.49
N ASN A 127 -19.96 4.66 -16.46
CA ASN A 127 -20.25 3.45 -15.69
C ASN A 127 -21.44 3.66 -14.75
N ASN A 128 -22.14 2.57 -14.42
CA ASN A 128 -23.23 2.56 -13.45
C ASN A 128 -22.74 2.35 -12.00
N GLU A 129 -21.45 1.96 -11.86
CA GLU A 129 -20.79 1.61 -10.60
C GLU A 129 -19.61 2.54 -10.33
N GLY A 130 -19.05 2.44 -9.12
CA GLY A 130 -17.82 3.14 -8.75
C GLY A 130 -16.63 2.68 -9.59
N GLY A 131 -15.84 3.65 -10.06
CA GLY A 131 -14.69 3.42 -10.92
C GLY A 131 -14.98 3.40 -12.42
N PRO A 132 -13.97 3.72 -13.27
CA PRO A 132 -14.09 3.63 -14.71
C PRO A 132 -14.12 2.16 -15.16
N LEU A 133 -14.64 1.90 -16.38
CA LEU A 133 -14.77 0.58 -16.98
C LEU A 133 -13.55 0.23 -17.83
N ASP A 134 -13.06 -0.99 -17.70
CA ASP A 134 -12.14 -1.58 -18.66
C ASP A 134 -12.92 -1.98 -19.92
N ILE A 135 -12.79 -1.21 -20.98
CA ILE A 135 -13.49 -1.46 -22.23
C ILE A 135 -12.56 -2.26 -23.14
N ALA A 136 -12.64 -3.59 -23.02
CA ALA A 136 -11.95 -4.53 -23.88
C ALA A 136 -12.66 -4.69 -25.23
N CYS A 137 -11.98 -5.32 -26.19
CA CYS A 137 -12.55 -5.67 -27.47
C CYS A 137 -13.48 -6.87 -27.37
N PRO A 138 -14.62 -6.87 -28.05
CA PRO A 138 -15.48 -8.04 -28.13
C PRO A 138 -14.80 -9.18 -28.92
N ASN A 139 -14.97 -10.41 -28.44
CA ASN A 139 -14.31 -11.61 -28.99
C ASN A 139 -14.69 -11.96 -30.45
N ASN A 140 -15.76 -11.40 -31.00
CA ASN A 140 -16.31 -11.69 -32.32
C ASN A 140 -16.46 -10.46 -33.21
N SER A 141 -15.68 -9.41 -33.02
CA SER A 141 -15.88 -8.18 -33.76
C SER A 141 -15.46 -8.30 -35.23
N THR A 142 -16.42 -8.22 -36.12
CA THR A 142 -16.26 -7.48 -37.38
C THR A 142 -15.51 -6.19 -37.07
N ILE A 143 -14.42 -5.95 -37.81
CA ILE A 143 -13.53 -4.80 -37.68
C ILE A 143 -14.37 -3.53 -37.52
N SER A 144 -14.43 -2.99 -36.31
CA SER A 144 -15.11 -1.72 -36.08
C SER A 144 -14.23 -0.59 -36.59
N ASN A 145 -14.75 0.19 -37.52
CA ASN A 145 -14.08 1.36 -38.06
C ASN A 145 -14.27 2.60 -37.17
N VAL A 146 -14.14 2.41 -35.84
CA VAL A 146 -14.20 3.51 -34.88
C VAL A 146 -12.89 4.28 -34.91
N THR A 147 -12.93 5.51 -35.38
CA THR A 147 -11.77 6.40 -35.56
C THR A 147 -11.71 7.54 -34.52
N ILE A 148 -12.77 7.70 -33.71
CA ILE A 148 -12.84 8.69 -32.64
C ILE A 148 -12.33 8.11 -31.31
N PRO A 149 -11.78 8.94 -30.38
CA PRO A 149 -11.37 8.47 -29.06
C PRO A 149 -12.57 8.01 -28.24
N VAL A 150 -12.42 6.85 -27.59
CA VAL A 150 -13.42 6.26 -26.71
C VAL A 150 -12.82 6.11 -25.32
N VAL A 151 -13.50 6.64 -24.32
CA VAL A 151 -13.04 6.64 -22.93
C VAL A 151 -14.17 6.27 -21.99
N SER A 152 -13.83 5.74 -20.82
CA SER A 152 -14.79 5.47 -19.75
C SER A 152 -14.49 6.33 -18.54
N ILE A 153 -15.55 6.74 -17.83
CA ILE A 153 -15.47 7.41 -16.52
C ILE A 153 -16.36 6.70 -15.51
N SER A 154 -16.08 6.93 -14.23
CA SER A 154 -16.89 6.42 -13.13
C SER A 154 -18.25 7.14 -13.04
N LYS A 155 -19.16 6.56 -12.25
CA LYS A 155 -20.44 7.21 -11.94
C LYS A 155 -20.22 8.55 -11.23
N GLU A 156 -19.32 8.61 -10.26
CA GLU A 156 -18.99 9.83 -9.50
C GLU A 156 -18.44 10.93 -10.42
N GLY A 157 -17.61 10.55 -11.40
CA GLY A 157 -17.11 11.49 -12.43
C GLY A 157 -18.23 12.05 -13.29
N ALA A 158 -19.21 11.22 -13.63
CA ALA A 158 -20.39 11.66 -14.39
C ALA A 158 -21.31 12.56 -13.55
N ASP A 159 -21.50 12.27 -12.26
CA ASP A 159 -22.32 13.08 -11.35
C ASP A 159 -21.78 14.52 -11.25
N ILE A 160 -20.46 14.72 -11.37
CA ILE A 160 -19.85 16.06 -11.45
C ILE A 160 -20.28 16.78 -12.74
N ILE A 161 -20.22 16.09 -13.88
CA ILE A 161 -20.65 16.65 -15.18
C ILE A 161 -22.15 16.95 -15.15
N ASP A 162 -22.95 16.01 -14.65
CA ASP A 162 -24.41 16.12 -14.55
C ASP A 162 -24.85 17.32 -13.70
N LYS A 163 -24.17 17.58 -12.58
CA LYS A 163 -24.42 18.74 -11.73
C LYS A 163 -24.35 20.05 -12.50
N TYR A 164 -23.39 20.19 -13.41
CA TYR A 164 -23.21 21.41 -14.20
C TYR A 164 -24.18 21.48 -15.38
N ILE A 165 -24.35 20.38 -16.10
CA ILE A 165 -25.30 20.33 -17.24
C ILE A 165 -26.74 20.59 -16.75
N ASN A 166 -27.17 19.95 -15.66
CA ASN A 166 -28.49 20.15 -15.07
C ASN A 166 -28.72 21.56 -14.51
N SER A 167 -27.62 22.27 -14.18
CA SER A 167 -27.69 23.69 -13.80
C SER A 167 -27.74 24.63 -15.01
N GLY A 168 -27.85 24.11 -16.23
CA GLY A 168 -27.91 24.91 -17.47
C GLY A 168 -26.58 25.57 -17.87
N LYS A 169 -25.47 25.15 -17.27
CA LYS A 169 -24.13 25.68 -17.59
C LYS A 169 -23.57 25.01 -18.85
N LYS A 170 -22.80 25.79 -19.63
CA LYS A 170 -22.08 25.23 -20.78
C LYS A 170 -20.89 24.42 -20.28
N VAL A 171 -20.89 23.11 -20.59
CA VAL A 171 -19.83 22.18 -20.22
C VAL A 171 -19.02 21.82 -21.46
N GLU A 172 -17.72 21.96 -21.38
CA GLU A 172 -16.79 21.55 -22.42
C GLU A 172 -15.75 20.59 -21.84
N LEU A 173 -15.38 19.58 -22.61
CA LEU A 173 -14.45 18.53 -22.22
C LEU A 173 -13.24 18.49 -23.16
N LEU A 174 -12.10 18.07 -22.61
CA LEU A 174 -10.90 17.78 -23.35
C LEU A 174 -10.35 16.43 -22.89
N LEU A 175 -10.16 15.49 -23.83
CA LEU A 175 -9.69 14.15 -23.56
C LEU A 175 -8.19 14.06 -23.87
N TYR A 176 -7.36 13.66 -22.90
CA TYR A 176 -5.94 13.47 -23.10
C TYR A 176 -5.37 12.46 -22.09
N SER A 177 -4.23 11.86 -22.43
CA SER A 177 -3.54 10.88 -21.60
C SER A 177 -2.12 11.37 -21.32
N PRO A 178 -1.90 12.17 -20.26
CA PRO A 178 -0.59 12.71 -19.93
C PRO A 178 0.39 11.60 -19.54
N ASP A 179 1.65 11.79 -19.94
CA ASP A 179 2.73 10.90 -19.52
C ASP A 179 2.92 10.96 -18.00
N ARG A 180 3.19 9.81 -17.40
CA ARG A 180 3.48 9.71 -15.97
C ARG A 180 4.95 9.98 -15.73
N PRO A 181 5.28 10.74 -14.67
CA PRO A 181 6.66 10.84 -14.24
C PRO A 181 7.18 9.47 -13.81
N ILE A 182 8.45 9.19 -14.12
CA ILE A 182 9.12 7.92 -13.77
C ILE A 182 9.17 7.75 -12.24
N VAL A 183 9.37 8.83 -11.52
CA VAL A 183 9.44 8.85 -10.05
C VAL A 183 8.56 9.96 -9.51
N ASP A 184 7.67 9.61 -8.59
CA ASP A 184 6.92 10.59 -7.79
C ASP A 184 7.63 10.81 -6.44
N TYR A 185 7.67 12.05 -5.96
CA TYR A 185 8.28 12.37 -4.66
C TYR A 185 7.56 11.70 -3.47
N SER A 186 6.30 11.33 -3.62
CA SER A 186 5.54 10.59 -2.61
C SER A 186 6.18 9.25 -2.25
N VAL A 187 6.82 8.58 -3.22
CA VAL A 187 7.59 7.35 -3.01
C VAL A 187 8.72 7.56 -1.99
N SER A 188 9.44 8.69 -2.10
CA SER A 188 10.50 9.03 -1.15
C SER A 188 9.97 9.27 0.26
N PHE A 189 8.79 9.88 0.39
CA PHE A 189 8.14 10.08 1.69
C PHE A 189 7.73 8.75 2.34
N ILE A 190 7.11 7.84 1.60
CA ILE A 190 6.74 6.50 2.10
C ILE A 190 8.01 5.74 2.51
N TRP A 191 9.06 5.80 1.69
CA TRP A 191 10.34 5.17 2.00
C TRP A 191 10.94 5.70 3.31
N LEU A 192 10.96 7.02 3.50
CA LEU A 192 11.44 7.66 4.73
C LEU A 192 10.59 7.29 5.95
N MET A 193 9.27 7.26 5.81
CA MET A 193 8.36 6.84 6.88
C MET A 193 8.59 5.38 7.27
N ALA A 194 8.71 4.48 6.30
CA ALA A 194 8.93 3.06 6.55
C ALA A 194 10.27 2.80 7.26
N VAL A 195 11.36 3.35 6.72
CA VAL A 195 12.71 3.26 7.29
C VAL A 195 12.76 3.93 8.67
N GLY A 196 12.18 5.13 8.79
CA GLY A 196 12.10 5.87 10.04
C GLY A 196 11.34 5.13 11.14
N THR A 197 10.23 4.47 10.81
CA THR A 197 9.44 3.66 11.76
C THR A 197 10.26 2.54 12.36
N ILE A 198 11.01 1.79 11.54
CA ILE A 198 11.87 0.69 12.03
C ILE A 198 13.02 1.23 12.89
N ILE A 199 13.67 2.32 12.45
CA ILE A 199 14.74 2.97 13.24
C ILE A 199 14.22 3.44 14.59
N CYS A 200 13.07 4.14 14.60
CA CYS A 200 12.44 4.60 15.84
C CYS A 200 12.11 3.42 16.76
N ALA A 201 11.51 2.35 16.24
CA ALA A 201 11.17 1.17 17.02
C ALA A 201 12.41 0.47 17.61
N ALA A 202 13.48 0.30 16.81
CA ALA A 202 14.71 -0.36 17.24
C ALA A 202 15.46 0.45 18.30
N LEU A 203 15.55 1.77 18.12
CA LEU A 203 16.27 2.66 19.02
C LEU A 203 15.44 3.19 20.20
N TRP A 204 14.16 2.79 20.32
CA TRP A 204 13.21 3.36 21.27
C TRP A 204 13.71 3.33 22.71
N LYS A 205 14.17 2.17 23.18
CA LYS A 205 14.74 2.01 24.54
C LYS A 205 15.90 2.97 24.79
N LYS A 206 16.78 3.16 23.80
CA LYS A 206 17.92 4.07 23.92
C LYS A 206 17.52 5.54 23.96
N PHE A 207 16.47 5.93 23.25
CA PHE A 207 15.92 7.29 23.30
C PHE A 207 15.17 7.58 24.59
N THR A 208 14.59 6.57 25.24
CA THR A 208 13.76 6.73 26.43
C THR A 208 14.51 6.46 27.73
N GLN A 209 15.59 5.66 27.72
CA GLN A 209 16.48 5.48 28.86
C GLN A 209 17.34 6.73 29.10
N SER A 210 17.13 7.35 30.28
CA SER A 210 18.00 8.45 30.73
C SER A 210 19.31 7.89 31.28
N LYS A 211 20.42 8.64 31.13
CA LYS A 211 21.77 8.26 31.53
C LYS A 211 21.97 7.94 33.04
N ASP A 212 20.97 8.22 33.89
CA ASP A 212 21.08 8.06 35.34
C ASP A 212 20.54 6.72 35.89
N ASP A 213 19.95 5.85 35.02
CA ASP A 213 19.33 4.60 35.46
C ASP A 213 20.30 3.41 35.58
N ASP A 214 21.62 3.64 35.40
CA ASP A 214 22.63 2.56 35.46
C ASP A 214 22.92 2.04 36.89
N MET A 215 22.30 2.59 37.94
CA MET A 215 22.63 2.24 39.31
C MET A 215 21.49 1.76 40.22
N THR A 216 20.22 1.85 39.86
CA THR A 216 19.16 1.33 40.71
C THR A 216 17.96 0.87 39.88
N VAL A 217 17.52 -0.32 40.21
CA VAL A 217 16.22 -0.95 39.92
C VAL A 217 16.28 -2.01 38.82
N LYS A 218 16.56 -3.22 39.25
CA LYS A 218 15.89 -4.42 38.82
C LYS A 218 14.43 -4.33 39.30
N GLU A 219 13.62 -3.48 38.69
CA GLU A 219 12.20 -3.64 38.75
C GLU A 219 11.77 -4.31 37.44
N GLU A 220 11.18 -5.46 37.62
CA GLU A 220 10.49 -6.27 36.66
C GLU A 220 9.57 -5.40 35.82
N ASP A 221 10.06 -4.98 34.64
CA ASP A 221 9.21 -4.50 33.56
C ASP A 221 8.62 -5.76 32.91
N ASP A 222 7.68 -6.42 33.64
CA ASP A 222 6.78 -7.46 33.12
C ASP A 222 5.79 -6.85 32.12
N SER A 223 6.28 -6.06 31.17
CA SER A 223 5.56 -5.86 29.93
C SER A 223 5.44 -7.24 29.28
N GLU A 224 4.21 -7.70 29.05
CA GLU A 224 3.92 -8.98 28.42
C GLU A 224 4.60 -9.06 27.04
N ILE A 225 5.87 -9.45 27.03
CA ILE A 225 6.64 -9.63 25.80
C ILE A 225 6.08 -10.84 25.09
N LEU A 226 5.47 -10.62 23.92
CA LEU A 226 4.93 -11.67 23.09
C LEU A 226 6.07 -12.42 22.39
N HIS A 227 6.46 -13.56 22.92
CA HIS A 227 7.43 -14.45 22.28
C HIS A 227 6.81 -15.17 21.08
N ILE A 228 7.23 -14.79 19.88
CA ILE A 228 6.79 -15.44 18.64
C ILE A 228 7.47 -16.80 18.53
N THR A 229 6.70 -17.86 18.40
CA THR A 229 7.19 -19.22 18.10
C THR A 229 6.98 -19.57 16.61
N ALA A 230 7.65 -20.61 16.13
CA ALA A 230 7.44 -21.07 14.74
C ALA A 230 5.98 -21.49 14.47
N TRP A 231 5.31 -22.10 15.45
CA TRP A 231 3.90 -22.49 15.33
C TRP A 231 2.95 -21.29 15.32
N THR A 232 3.23 -20.26 16.12
CA THR A 232 2.43 -19.03 16.09
C THR A 232 2.63 -18.27 14.78
N ALA A 233 3.82 -18.31 14.17
CA ALA A 233 4.07 -17.71 12.86
C ALA A 233 3.24 -18.41 11.75
N ILE A 234 3.18 -19.74 11.74
CA ILE A 234 2.36 -20.50 10.78
C ILE A 234 0.87 -20.23 11.03
N GLY A 235 0.43 -20.27 12.28
CA GLY A 235 -0.96 -19.97 12.67
C GLY A 235 -1.38 -18.56 12.25
N PHE A 236 -0.48 -17.57 12.35
CA PHE A 236 -0.71 -16.21 11.89
C PHE A 236 -0.95 -16.16 10.37
N VAL A 237 -0.14 -16.84 9.56
CA VAL A 237 -0.30 -16.83 8.10
C VAL A 237 -1.62 -17.50 7.68
N ILE A 238 -2.01 -18.60 8.32
CA ILE A 238 -3.31 -19.26 8.07
C ILE A 238 -4.46 -18.33 8.45
N SER A 239 -4.38 -17.68 9.62
CA SER A 239 -5.38 -16.71 10.09
C SER A 239 -5.49 -15.51 9.15
N ALA A 240 -4.35 -14.96 8.73
CA ALA A 240 -4.30 -13.84 7.78
C ALA A 240 -4.88 -14.21 6.42
N SER A 241 -4.60 -15.43 5.91
CA SER A 241 -5.19 -15.90 4.66
C SER A 241 -6.70 -16.06 4.76
N THR A 242 -7.19 -16.65 5.85
CA THR A 242 -8.64 -16.81 6.10
C THR A 242 -9.31 -15.43 6.20
N PHE A 243 -8.69 -14.48 6.90
CA PHE A 243 -9.19 -13.14 7.04
C PHE A 243 -9.23 -12.38 5.70
N LEU A 244 -8.21 -12.53 4.85
CA LEU A 244 -8.18 -11.92 3.53
C LEU A 244 -9.28 -12.47 2.61
N VAL A 245 -9.55 -13.77 2.67
CA VAL A 245 -10.67 -14.41 1.94
C VAL A 245 -12.02 -13.89 2.43
N LEU A 246 -12.20 -13.78 3.75
CA LEU A 246 -13.39 -13.17 4.34
C LEU A 246 -13.58 -11.73 3.89
N LEU A 247 -12.50 -10.93 3.89
CA LEU A 247 -12.51 -9.57 3.35
C LEU A 247 -12.96 -9.54 1.90
N TYR A 248 -12.44 -10.41 1.06
CA TYR A 248 -12.77 -10.44 -0.36
C TYR A 248 -14.24 -10.77 -0.64
N PHE A 249 -14.82 -11.75 0.09
CA PHE A 249 -16.21 -12.17 -0.12
C PHE A 249 -17.24 -11.31 0.62
N PHE A 250 -16.90 -10.85 1.83
CA PHE A 250 -17.83 -10.16 2.73
C PHE A 250 -17.50 -8.68 2.92
N MET A 251 -16.72 -8.07 2.01
CA MET A 251 -16.38 -6.67 2.10
C MET A 251 -17.63 -5.80 1.91
N SER A 252 -18.26 -5.46 3.01
CA SER A 252 -19.40 -4.56 3.10
C SER A 252 -19.02 -3.31 3.90
N THR A 253 -19.80 -2.24 3.76
CA THR A 253 -19.57 -0.99 4.50
C THR A 253 -19.46 -1.21 6.01
N TRP A 254 -20.28 -2.13 6.56
CA TRP A 254 -20.22 -2.48 7.99
C TRP A 254 -18.89 -3.11 8.39
N PHE A 255 -18.36 -3.99 7.56
CA PHE A 255 -17.09 -4.66 7.84
C PHE A 255 -15.89 -3.70 7.80
N VAL A 256 -15.92 -2.72 6.88
CA VAL A 256 -14.91 -1.65 6.82
C VAL A 256 -14.95 -0.81 8.11
N TRP A 257 -16.13 -0.52 8.65
CA TRP A 257 -16.26 0.18 9.93
C TRP A 257 -15.68 -0.61 11.11
N LEU A 258 -15.84 -1.93 11.11
CA LEU A 258 -15.20 -2.80 12.11
C LEU A 258 -13.68 -2.70 12.04
N LEU A 259 -13.09 -2.72 10.84
CA LEU A 259 -11.65 -2.56 10.64
C LEU A 259 -11.15 -1.19 11.11
N ILE A 260 -11.91 -0.14 10.83
CA ILE A 260 -11.60 1.22 11.29
C ILE A 260 -11.61 1.28 12.82
N LEU A 261 -12.59 0.66 13.47
CA LEU A 261 -12.68 0.60 14.92
C LEU A 261 -11.46 -0.12 15.53
N LEU A 262 -11.10 -1.30 15.00
CA LEU A 262 -9.94 -2.06 15.45
C LEU A 262 -8.63 -1.28 15.24
N PHE A 263 -8.50 -0.61 14.09
CA PHE A 263 -7.35 0.25 13.80
C PHE A 263 -7.28 1.46 14.75
N CYS A 264 -8.41 2.09 15.07
CA CYS A 264 -8.46 3.18 16.05
C CYS A 264 -8.02 2.69 17.43
N ILE A 265 -8.50 1.54 17.90
CA ILE A 265 -8.13 0.99 19.21
C ILE A 265 -6.61 0.78 19.28
N GLY A 266 -6.03 0.06 18.32
CA GLY A 266 -4.59 -0.17 18.30
C GLY A 266 -3.77 1.11 18.08
N GLY A 267 -4.26 2.03 17.23
CA GLY A 267 -3.61 3.32 17.01
C GLY A 267 -3.62 4.25 18.23
N ILE A 268 -4.72 4.25 19.00
CA ILE A 268 -4.81 4.99 20.27
C ILE A 268 -3.80 4.45 21.28
N GLU A 269 -3.75 3.13 21.44
CA GLU A 269 -2.80 2.47 22.34
C GLU A 269 -1.36 2.77 21.93
N GLY A 270 -1.03 2.60 20.65
CA GLY A 270 0.29 2.89 20.11
C GLY A 270 0.69 4.36 20.31
N LEU A 271 -0.19 5.30 19.97
CA LEU A 271 0.07 6.73 20.10
C LEU A 271 0.21 7.16 21.57
N HIS A 272 -0.66 6.62 22.44
CA HIS A 272 -0.59 6.84 23.88
C HIS A 272 0.76 6.38 24.46
N ASN A 273 1.18 5.14 24.16
CA ASN A 273 2.45 4.60 24.62
C ASN A 273 3.64 5.42 24.13
N CYS A 274 3.64 5.82 22.86
CA CYS A 274 4.69 6.67 22.30
C CYS A 274 4.78 8.02 23.00
N ILE A 275 3.66 8.72 23.17
CA ILE A 275 3.64 10.08 23.76
C ILE A 275 3.99 10.03 25.25
N VAL A 276 3.39 9.13 26.03
CA VAL A 276 3.64 9.02 27.47
C VAL A 276 5.10 8.71 27.74
N THR A 277 5.67 7.74 27.03
CA THR A 277 7.08 7.36 27.19
C THR A 277 8.01 8.51 26.84
N LEU A 278 7.76 9.24 25.75
CA LEU A 278 8.56 10.41 25.37
C LEU A 278 8.46 11.55 26.38
N ILE A 279 7.28 11.83 26.93
CA ILE A 279 7.09 12.87 27.93
C ILE A 279 7.80 12.49 29.24
N LEU A 280 7.64 11.24 29.71
CA LEU A 280 8.27 10.76 30.93
C LEU A 280 9.81 10.72 30.81
N SER A 281 10.34 10.36 29.64
CA SER A 281 11.78 10.41 29.36
C SER A 281 12.36 11.83 29.52
N LYS A 282 11.60 12.86 29.10
CA LYS A 282 12.07 14.25 29.13
C LYS A 282 11.68 15.00 30.41
N PHE A 283 10.52 14.67 31.01
CA PHE A 283 9.92 15.38 32.15
C PHE A 283 9.52 14.41 33.26
N ARG A 284 10.49 13.87 34.02
CA ARG A 284 10.28 12.89 35.11
C ARG A 284 9.33 13.39 36.21
N GLY A 285 9.18 14.70 36.41
CA GLY A 285 8.27 15.28 37.39
C GLY A 285 6.79 15.06 37.10
N CYS A 286 6.41 14.85 35.83
CA CYS A 286 5.00 14.72 35.46
C CYS A 286 4.39 13.36 35.79
N GLY A 287 5.21 12.31 36.06
CA GLY A 287 4.75 10.97 36.43
C GLY A 287 4.39 10.80 37.91
N LYS A 288 4.67 11.79 38.80
CA LYS A 288 4.50 11.65 40.25
C LYS A 288 3.07 11.76 40.75
N LYS A 289 2.13 12.29 39.96
CA LYS A 289 0.73 12.43 40.36
C LYS A 289 -0.07 11.25 39.85
N THR A 290 -0.42 10.34 40.76
CA THR A 290 -1.30 9.19 40.50
C THR A 290 -2.73 9.46 40.95
N LEU A 291 -3.70 8.92 40.26
CA LEU A 291 -5.11 8.88 40.61
C LEU A 291 -5.55 7.43 40.75
N ASN A 292 -6.11 7.05 41.88
CA ASN A 292 -6.66 5.71 42.06
C ASN A 292 -8.05 5.63 41.45
N LEU A 293 -8.17 4.90 40.33
CA LEU A 293 -9.44 4.60 39.69
C LEU A 293 -9.94 3.22 40.15
N PRO A 294 -11.22 3.08 40.51
CA PRO A 294 -11.75 1.85 41.13
C PRO A 294 -11.74 0.61 40.23
N LEU A 295 -11.54 0.77 38.92
CA LEU A 295 -11.53 -0.33 37.91
C LEU A 295 -10.14 -0.63 37.34
N VAL A 296 -9.21 0.34 37.32
CA VAL A 296 -7.93 0.25 36.61
C VAL A 296 -6.71 0.33 37.55
N GLY A 297 -6.93 0.66 38.83
CA GLY A 297 -5.84 0.84 39.80
C GLY A 297 -5.20 2.24 39.75
N GLU A 298 -3.91 2.32 40.10
CA GLU A 298 -3.16 3.60 40.12
C GLU A 298 -2.74 4.00 38.70
N VAL A 299 -3.34 5.06 38.18
CA VAL A 299 -3.02 5.61 36.86
C VAL A 299 -2.46 7.01 36.99
N THR A 300 -1.40 7.35 36.26
CA THR A 300 -0.85 8.71 36.28
C THR A 300 -1.82 9.68 35.60
N ILE A 301 -2.00 10.87 36.14
CA ILE A 301 -2.85 11.91 35.54
C ILE A 301 -2.38 12.24 34.12
N LEU A 302 -1.07 12.22 33.89
CA LEU A 302 -0.49 12.40 32.54
C LEU A 302 -1.05 11.38 31.55
N SER A 303 -1.03 10.09 31.91
CA SER A 303 -1.53 9.00 31.07
C SER A 303 -3.00 9.21 30.69
N LEU A 304 -3.84 9.63 31.66
CA LEU A 304 -5.27 9.87 31.41
C LEU A 304 -5.51 11.04 30.45
N VAL A 305 -4.76 12.14 30.61
CA VAL A 305 -4.86 13.31 29.73
C VAL A 305 -4.41 12.94 28.31
N VAL A 306 -3.27 12.26 28.18
CA VAL A 306 -2.77 11.82 26.87
C VAL A 306 -3.74 10.85 26.21
N LEU A 307 -4.29 9.89 26.95
CA LEU A 307 -5.29 8.95 26.43
C LEU A 307 -6.52 9.68 25.89
N THR A 308 -7.03 10.68 26.62
CA THR A 308 -8.19 11.47 26.17
C THR A 308 -7.89 12.21 24.87
N LEU A 309 -6.69 12.78 24.74
CA LEU A 309 -6.25 13.45 23.50
C LEU A 309 -6.12 12.46 22.33
N CYS A 310 -5.55 11.27 22.57
CA CYS A 310 -5.41 10.23 21.54
C CYS A 310 -6.79 9.73 21.07
N VAL A 311 -7.72 9.51 21.98
CA VAL A 311 -9.12 9.14 21.64
C VAL A 311 -9.79 10.24 20.81
N GLY A 312 -9.65 11.51 21.22
CA GLY A 312 -10.17 12.65 20.46
C GLY A 312 -9.60 12.73 19.05
N PHE A 313 -8.28 12.51 18.91
CA PHE A 313 -7.61 12.49 17.62
C PHE A 313 -8.09 11.34 16.71
N ALA A 314 -8.23 10.13 17.26
CA ALA A 314 -8.72 8.97 16.51
C ALA A 314 -10.18 9.15 16.04
N ILE A 315 -11.05 9.71 16.89
CA ILE A 315 -12.44 10.04 16.52
C ILE A 315 -12.45 11.12 15.44
N PHE A 316 -11.67 12.18 15.58
CA PHE A 316 -11.54 13.23 14.56
C PHE A 316 -11.14 12.65 13.21
N TRP A 317 -10.13 11.77 13.18
CA TRP A 317 -9.71 11.09 11.96
C TRP A 317 -10.82 10.20 11.38
N ALA A 318 -11.49 9.39 12.20
CA ALA A 318 -12.53 8.47 11.74
C ALA A 318 -13.72 9.19 11.12
N VAL A 319 -14.10 10.36 11.65
CA VAL A 319 -15.19 11.21 11.12
C VAL A 319 -14.79 11.84 9.79
N ASN A 320 -13.55 12.36 9.71
CA ASN A 320 -13.07 13.10 8.54
C ASN A 320 -12.26 12.21 7.55
N ARG A 321 -12.42 10.89 7.60
CA ARG A 321 -11.61 9.95 6.82
C ARG A 321 -11.73 10.10 5.30
N LYS A 322 -12.79 10.73 4.80
CA LYS A 322 -13.02 10.98 3.36
C LYS A 322 -12.37 12.27 2.86
N GLU A 323 -11.90 13.10 3.76
CA GLU A 323 -11.24 14.35 3.42
C GLU A 323 -9.83 14.11 2.85
N SER A 324 -9.37 15.02 2.00
CA SER A 324 -8.08 14.92 1.29
C SER A 324 -6.87 14.86 2.23
N TYR A 325 -6.98 15.41 3.43
CA TYR A 325 -5.91 15.43 4.46
C TYR A 325 -5.95 14.23 5.41
N SER A 326 -6.94 13.34 5.31
CA SER A 326 -7.15 12.23 6.26
C SER A 326 -6.00 11.23 6.32
N TRP A 327 -5.20 11.15 5.25
CA TRP A 327 -4.03 10.29 5.18
C TRP A 327 -3.00 10.59 6.28
N VAL A 328 -2.82 11.87 6.66
CA VAL A 328 -1.88 12.27 7.73
C VAL A 328 -2.25 11.64 9.06
N GLY A 329 -3.55 11.70 9.42
CA GLY A 329 -4.02 11.09 10.67
C GLY A 329 -3.92 9.56 10.65
N GLN A 330 -4.19 8.93 9.51
CA GLN A 330 -4.02 7.49 9.32
C GLN A 330 -2.57 7.06 9.51
N ASP A 331 -1.64 7.77 8.89
CA ASP A 331 -0.22 7.44 8.94
C ASP A 331 0.37 7.67 10.34
N ILE A 332 -0.04 8.73 11.06
CA ILE A 332 0.37 8.95 12.45
C ILE A 332 -0.09 7.78 13.36
N LEU A 333 -1.37 7.40 13.29
CA LEU A 333 -1.91 6.28 14.06
C LEU A 333 -1.23 4.96 13.67
N GLY A 334 -1.02 4.74 12.36
CA GLY A 334 -0.39 3.54 11.82
C GLY A 334 1.08 3.41 12.23
N ILE A 335 1.86 4.49 12.15
CA ILE A 335 3.28 4.50 12.56
C ILE A 335 3.39 4.23 14.06
N ALA A 336 2.56 4.89 14.87
CA ALA A 336 2.55 4.67 16.32
C ALA A 336 2.20 3.22 16.67
N LEU A 337 1.18 2.64 16.01
CA LEU A 337 0.81 1.24 16.14
C LEU A 337 1.99 0.32 15.76
N MET A 338 2.62 0.55 14.60
CA MET A 338 3.75 -0.28 14.15
C MET A 338 4.96 -0.21 15.10
N ILE A 339 5.30 0.96 15.62
CA ILE A 339 6.38 1.11 16.62
C ILE A 339 6.06 0.27 17.86
N THR A 340 4.84 0.35 18.38
CA THR A 340 4.42 -0.42 19.55
C THR A 340 4.44 -1.93 19.28
N VAL A 341 3.92 -2.37 18.13
CA VAL A 341 3.95 -3.79 17.74
C VAL A 341 5.39 -4.32 17.62
N LEU A 342 6.31 -3.54 17.01
CA LEU A 342 7.72 -3.93 16.87
C LEU A 342 8.46 -4.01 18.23
N GLN A 343 7.97 -3.30 19.23
CA GLN A 343 8.51 -3.36 20.60
C GLN A 343 7.96 -4.55 21.39
N LEU A 344 6.65 -4.82 21.27
CA LEU A 344 5.98 -5.90 21.98
C LEU A 344 6.31 -7.27 21.39
N ALA A 345 6.28 -7.39 20.07
CA ALA A 345 6.54 -8.64 19.37
C ALA A 345 8.06 -8.87 19.25
N GLN A 346 8.60 -9.83 20.00
CA GLN A 346 10.02 -10.12 19.99
C GLN A 346 10.31 -11.49 19.39
N LEU A 347 11.25 -11.52 18.44
CA LEU A 347 11.77 -12.75 17.89
C LEU A 347 12.87 -13.29 18.81
N PRO A 348 12.80 -14.56 19.25
CA PRO A 348 13.82 -15.17 20.12
C PRO A 348 15.11 -15.52 19.38
N ASN A 349 15.02 -15.92 18.11
CA ASN A 349 16.15 -16.35 17.31
C ASN A 349 15.88 -16.21 15.80
N ILE A 350 16.94 -16.32 14.98
CA ILE A 350 16.84 -16.22 13.53
C ILE A 350 16.03 -17.37 12.91
N LYS A 351 15.93 -18.54 13.57
CA LYS A 351 15.14 -19.68 13.09
C LYS A 351 13.66 -19.32 12.97
N VAL A 352 13.11 -18.70 14.01
CA VAL A 352 11.72 -18.24 14.02
C VAL A 352 11.52 -17.10 13.02
N ALA A 353 12.47 -16.17 12.93
CA ALA A 353 12.47 -15.12 11.92
C ALA A 353 12.43 -15.68 10.49
N THR A 354 13.23 -16.72 10.21
CA THR A 354 13.26 -17.38 8.91
C THR A 354 11.90 -18.01 8.57
N VAL A 355 11.31 -18.75 9.52
CA VAL A 355 9.99 -19.35 9.30
C VAL A 355 8.94 -18.26 9.03
N LEU A 356 8.89 -17.21 9.85
CA LEU A 356 7.94 -16.11 9.70
C LEU A 356 8.08 -15.43 8.33
N LEU A 357 9.30 -15.03 7.97
CA LEU A 357 9.55 -14.31 6.72
C LEU A 357 9.35 -15.20 5.47
N CYS A 358 9.74 -16.48 5.51
CA CYS A 358 9.47 -17.41 4.41
C CYS A 358 7.97 -17.67 4.24
N CYS A 359 7.21 -17.83 5.33
CA CYS A 359 5.76 -17.98 5.26
C CYS A 359 5.09 -16.71 4.72
N ALA A 360 5.52 -15.52 5.17
CA ALA A 360 5.00 -14.25 4.68
C ALA A 360 5.36 -14.02 3.20
N PHE A 361 6.56 -14.42 2.75
CA PHE A 361 6.99 -14.39 1.35
C PHE A 361 6.08 -15.25 0.45
N VAL A 362 5.81 -16.50 0.86
CA VAL A 362 4.92 -17.41 0.11
C VAL A 362 3.49 -16.87 0.10
N TYR A 363 3.01 -16.33 1.22
CA TYR A 363 1.71 -15.69 1.35
C TYR A 363 1.55 -14.53 0.35
N ASP A 364 2.53 -13.64 0.28
CA ASP A 364 2.47 -12.45 -0.58
C ASP A 364 2.47 -12.85 -2.08
N ILE A 365 3.35 -13.76 -2.48
CA ILE A 365 3.39 -14.30 -3.86
C ILE A 365 2.05 -14.95 -4.22
N PHE A 366 1.49 -15.76 -3.33
CA PHE A 366 0.24 -16.47 -3.58
C PHE A 366 -0.91 -15.49 -3.82
N TRP A 367 -1.10 -14.53 -2.91
CA TRP A 367 -2.24 -13.61 -2.96
C TRP A 367 -2.11 -12.51 -4.03
N VAL A 368 -0.92 -12.21 -4.49
CA VAL A 368 -0.74 -11.24 -5.57
C VAL A 368 -0.73 -11.90 -6.95
N PHE A 369 0.04 -12.99 -7.14
CA PHE A 369 0.25 -13.58 -8.46
C PHE A 369 -0.62 -14.81 -8.76
N LEU A 370 -0.89 -15.67 -7.76
CA LEU A 370 -1.65 -16.90 -8.01
C LEU A 370 -3.17 -16.69 -7.81
N SER A 371 -3.58 -15.77 -6.95
CA SER A 371 -5.00 -15.55 -6.68
C SER A 371 -5.83 -15.15 -7.93
N PRO A 372 -5.30 -14.41 -8.94
CA PRO A 372 -6.05 -14.11 -10.17
C PRO A 372 -6.47 -15.36 -10.95
N ALA A 373 -5.68 -16.44 -10.89
CA ALA A 373 -6.04 -17.70 -11.58
C ALA A 373 -7.26 -18.40 -10.94
N ILE A 374 -7.54 -18.13 -9.65
CA ILE A 374 -8.64 -18.74 -8.90
C ILE A 374 -9.85 -17.80 -8.84
N PHE A 375 -9.61 -16.51 -8.61
CA PHE A 375 -10.63 -15.49 -8.31
C PHE A 375 -10.86 -14.48 -9.44
N HIS A 376 -10.21 -14.64 -10.61
CA HIS A 376 -10.21 -13.75 -11.78
C HIS A 376 -9.54 -12.39 -11.55
N ASP A 377 -9.46 -11.89 -10.31
CA ASP A 377 -8.78 -10.67 -9.90
C ASP A 377 -7.78 -10.98 -8.75
N SER A 378 -6.73 -10.18 -8.63
CA SER A 378 -5.87 -10.27 -7.44
C SER A 378 -6.66 -9.87 -6.19
N VAL A 379 -6.85 -10.82 -5.29
CA VAL A 379 -7.62 -10.64 -4.05
C VAL A 379 -7.02 -9.51 -3.21
N MET A 380 -5.70 -9.51 -3.04
CA MET A 380 -4.99 -8.52 -2.23
C MET A 380 -5.13 -7.10 -2.80
N ILE A 381 -4.97 -6.95 -4.12
CA ILE A 381 -5.10 -5.65 -4.80
C ILE A 381 -6.55 -5.15 -4.77
N SER A 382 -7.53 -6.04 -4.97
CA SER A 382 -8.95 -5.70 -4.95
C SER A 382 -9.40 -5.24 -3.56
N VAL A 383 -8.91 -5.89 -2.49
CA VAL A 383 -9.16 -5.51 -1.11
C VAL A 383 -8.47 -4.19 -0.76
N ALA A 384 -7.19 -4.03 -1.11
CA ALA A 384 -6.44 -2.80 -0.82
C ALA A 384 -7.05 -1.56 -1.50
N LYS A 385 -7.54 -1.70 -2.74
CA LYS A 385 -8.21 -0.61 -3.49
C LYS A 385 -9.68 -0.41 -3.10
N GLY A 386 -10.26 -1.28 -2.27
CA GLY A 386 -11.66 -1.18 -1.86
C GLY A 386 -12.68 -1.34 -2.99
N LYS A 387 -12.34 -2.07 -4.07
CA LYS A 387 -13.19 -2.19 -5.28
C LYS A 387 -14.65 -2.61 -4.96
N LYS A 388 -14.85 -3.46 -3.94
CA LYS A 388 -16.18 -3.95 -3.53
C LYS A 388 -16.86 -3.11 -2.43
N ALA A 389 -16.13 -2.19 -1.79
CA ALA A 389 -16.61 -1.34 -0.70
C ALA A 389 -16.85 0.12 -1.12
N GLY A 390 -17.24 0.35 -2.37
CA GLY A 390 -17.49 1.71 -2.88
C GLY A 390 -16.23 2.58 -2.99
N GLY A 391 -15.04 1.97 -3.18
CA GLY A 391 -13.77 2.70 -3.29
C GLY A 391 -13.10 3.05 -1.96
N GLU A 392 -13.66 2.63 -0.82
CA GLU A 392 -13.03 2.85 0.50
C GLU A 392 -11.88 1.85 0.71
N SER A 393 -10.65 2.36 0.81
CA SER A 393 -9.47 1.55 1.13
C SER A 393 -9.43 1.17 2.61
N ILE A 394 -8.83 0.00 2.91
CA ILE A 394 -8.62 -0.44 4.29
C ILE A 394 -7.60 0.45 5.02
N PRO A 395 -7.73 0.65 6.35
CA PRO A 395 -6.86 1.56 7.11
C PRO A 395 -5.46 1.01 7.42
N MET A 396 -5.14 -0.22 6.99
CA MET A 396 -3.86 -0.92 7.29
C MET A 396 -2.75 -0.64 6.27
N LEU A 397 -2.73 0.56 5.69
CA LEU A 397 -1.77 1.00 4.68
C LEU A 397 -1.23 2.37 5.06
N LEU A 398 0.08 2.61 4.92
CA LEU A 398 0.61 3.96 4.79
C LEU A 398 0.18 4.55 3.45
N ARG A 399 -0.22 5.80 3.42
CA ARG A 399 -0.78 6.46 2.24
C ARG A 399 -0.20 7.86 2.10
N VAL A 400 0.44 8.13 0.97
CA VAL A 400 0.91 9.48 0.63
C VAL A 400 0.27 9.91 -0.68
N PRO A 401 -0.33 11.09 -0.77
CA PRO A 401 -0.87 11.58 -2.03
C PRO A 401 0.26 11.77 -3.04
N LYS A 402 0.03 11.37 -4.27
CA LYS A 402 0.96 11.59 -5.36
C LYS A 402 1.07 13.09 -5.64
N LEU A 403 2.30 13.58 -5.70
CA LEU A 403 2.58 15.01 -5.81
C LEU A 403 2.75 15.45 -7.26
N THR A 404 3.34 14.61 -8.09
CA THR A 404 3.71 14.94 -9.49
C THR A 404 2.91 14.15 -10.53
N ASP A 405 2.19 13.10 -10.12
CA ASP A 405 1.35 12.30 -11.02
C ASP A 405 0.10 13.11 -11.41
N PRO A 406 -0.11 13.40 -12.71
CA PRO A 406 -1.27 14.17 -13.18
C PRO A 406 -2.61 13.48 -12.85
N TYR A 407 -2.62 12.16 -12.65
CA TYR A 407 -3.82 11.40 -12.32
C TYR A 407 -4.22 11.49 -10.86
N LYS A 408 -3.41 12.18 -10.04
CA LYS A 408 -3.61 12.22 -8.59
C LYS A 408 -3.64 10.77 -8.00
N GLY A 409 -4.17 10.60 -6.81
CA GLY A 409 -4.23 9.30 -6.13
C GLY A 409 -3.19 9.20 -5.02
N PHE A 410 -2.97 7.99 -4.54
CA PHE A 410 -2.09 7.73 -3.40
C PHE A 410 -1.08 6.64 -3.75
N ASP A 411 0.16 6.83 -3.34
CA ASP A 411 1.07 5.72 -3.17
C ASP A 411 0.79 5.07 -1.82
N MET A 412 0.86 3.74 -1.78
CA MET A 412 0.44 2.96 -0.61
C MET A 412 1.48 1.88 -0.31
N LEU A 413 1.76 1.69 0.99
CA LEU A 413 2.63 0.62 1.47
C LEU A 413 1.93 -0.12 2.61
N GLY A 414 1.87 -1.45 2.53
CA GLY A 414 1.27 -2.30 3.55
C GLY A 414 2.05 -2.27 4.87
N PHE A 415 1.37 -2.25 6.00
CA PHE A 415 2.03 -2.35 7.31
C PHE A 415 2.83 -3.65 7.44
N GLY A 416 2.38 -4.75 6.81
CA GLY A 416 3.09 -6.02 6.78
C GLY A 416 4.50 -5.93 6.19
N ASP A 417 4.67 -5.10 5.14
CA ASP A 417 5.95 -4.90 4.46
C ASP A 417 6.97 -4.13 5.32
N ILE A 418 6.49 -3.48 6.38
CA ILE A 418 7.31 -2.81 7.39
C ILE A 418 7.52 -3.72 8.61
N LEU A 419 6.44 -4.35 9.10
CA LEU A 419 6.46 -5.13 10.33
C LEU A 419 7.31 -6.41 10.20
N PHE A 420 7.13 -7.21 9.14
CA PHE A 420 7.86 -8.48 9.03
C PHE A 420 9.37 -8.29 8.92
N PRO A 421 9.90 -7.47 8.00
CA PRO A 421 11.33 -7.18 7.99
C PRO A 421 11.78 -6.42 9.24
N GLY A 422 10.93 -5.52 9.76
CA GLY A 422 11.19 -4.73 10.97
C GLY A 422 11.44 -5.59 12.20
N LEU A 423 10.68 -6.69 12.39
CA LEU A 423 10.90 -7.64 13.49
C LEU A 423 12.30 -8.28 13.43
N LEU A 424 12.76 -8.67 12.24
CA LEU A 424 14.12 -9.20 12.06
C LEU A 424 15.17 -8.13 12.36
N ILE A 425 14.96 -6.90 11.90
CA ILE A 425 15.90 -5.79 12.10
C ILE A 425 15.97 -5.41 13.59
N CYS A 426 14.84 -5.35 14.30
CA CYS A 426 14.80 -5.11 15.73
C CYS A 426 15.46 -6.26 16.52
N PHE A 427 15.31 -7.51 16.07
CA PHE A 427 16.04 -8.65 16.64
C PHE A 427 17.56 -8.48 16.48
N THR A 428 18.03 -8.12 15.30
CA THR A 428 19.48 -7.95 15.06
C THR A 428 20.06 -6.76 15.81
N TYR A 429 19.28 -5.68 16.02
CA TYR A 429 19.71 -4.57 16.89
C TYR A 429 19.94 -5.04 18.33
N ARG A 430 19.01 -5.81 18.91
CA ARG A 430 19.18 -6.39 20.26
C ARG A 430 20.36 -7.36 20.35
N PHE A 431 20.57 -8.15 19.30
CA PHE A 431 21.74 -9.04 19.22
C PHE A 431 23.06 -8.25 19.17
N ASP A 432 23.13 -7.17 18.39
CA ASP A 432 24.30 -6.29 18.32
C ASP A 432 24.59 -5.60 19.67
N GLU A 433 23.53 -5.14 20.36
CA GLU A 433 23.62 -4.52 21.68
C GLU A 433 24.11 -5.54 22.73
N ALA A 434 23.57 -6.75 22.74
CA ALA A 434 24.00 -7.82 23.64
C ALA A 434 25.47 -8.23 23.43
N LYS A 435 25.95 -8.21 22.19
CA LYS A 435 27.35 -8.50 21.84
C LYS A 435 28.27 -7.26 21.89
N LYS A 436 27.74 -6.08 22.26
CA LYS A 436 28.47 -4.79 22.30
C LYS A 436 29.16 -4.47 20.97
N LYS A 437 28.52 -4.76 19.84
CA LYS A 437 29.07 -4.51 18.51
C LYS A 437 28.94 -3.05 18.12
N GLY A 438 29.97 -2.52 17.48
CA GLY A 438 29.91 -1.19 16.85
C GLY A 438 28.97 -1.17 15.64
N VAL A 439 28.52 0.02 15.26
CA VAL A 439 27.51 0.23 14.20
C VAL A 439 27.90 -0.45 12.88
N LEU A 440 29.14 -0.31 12.43
CA LEU A 440 29.63 -0.92 11.18
C LEU A 440 29.86 -2.44 11.29
N ASN A 441 30.20 -2.92 12.48
CA ASN A 441 30.45 -4.34 12.75
C ASN A 441 29.18 -5.07 13.17
N GLY A 442 28.08 -4.35 13.43
CA GLY A 442 26.77 -4.89 13.74
C GLY A 442 26.02 -5.41 12.52
N TYR A 443 24.90 -6.03 12.74
CA TYR A 443 23.96 -6.49 11.72
C TYR A 443 22.93 -5.41 11.38
N PHE A 444 22.54 -4.61 12.38
CA PHE A 444 21.46 -3.62 12.28
C PHE A 444 21.61 -2.69 11.07
N LEU A 445 22.78 -2.04 10.93
CA LEU A 445 23.00 -1.09 9.83
C LEU A 445 22.87 -1.76 8.46
N TRP A 446 23.46 -2.95 8.31
CA TRP A 446 23.45 -3.67 7.03
C TRP A 446 22.06 -4.16 6.65
N LEU A 447 21.26 -4.59 7.63
CA LEU A 447 19.88 -4.97 7.40
C LEU A 447 18.99 -3.75 7.09
N MET A 448 19.25 -2.61 7.71
CA MET A 448 18.56 -1.36 7.36
C MET A 448 18.86 -0.93 5.91
N ILE A 449 20.12 -1.02 5.47
CA ILE A 449 20.50 -0.80 4.08
C ILE A 449 19.80 -1.82 3.17
N GLY A 450 19.81 -3.10 3.56
CA GLY A 450 19.12 -4.18 2.83
C GLY A 450 17.62 -3.91 2.70
N TYR A 451 16.96 -3.45 3.76
CA TYR A 451 15.55 -3.08 3.74
C TYR A 451 15.28 -1.89 2.81
N GLY A 452 16.06 -0.81 2.96
CA GLY A 452 15.92 0.39 2.13
C GLY A 452 16.14 0.10 0.64
N THR A 453 17.17 -0.71 0.30
CA THR A 453 17.42 -1.15 -1.08
C THR A 453 16.32 -2.08 -1.59
N GLY A 454 15.80 -2.99 -0.76
CA GLY A 454 14.68 -3.86 -1.09
C GLY A 454 13.43 -3.08 -1.45
N LEU A 455 13.09 -2.03 -0.68
CA LEU A 455 11.99 -1.11 -1.02
C LEU A 455 12.23 -0.39 -2.36
N CYS A 456 13.44 0.11 -2.60
CA CYS A 456 13.76 0.75 -3.89
C CYS A 456 13.57 -0.23 -5.06
N ILE A 457 14.02 -1.49 -4.92
CA ILE A 457 13.83 -2.52 -5.94
C ILE A 457 12.34 -2.82 -6.14
N THR A 458 11.53 -2.85 -5.08
CA THR A 458 10.07 -3.02 -5.17
C THR A 458 9.43 -1.91 -6.02
N TYR A 459 9.83 -0.66 -5.82
CA TYR A 459 9.31 0.45 -6.62
C TYR A 459 9.78 0.40 -8.09
N VAL A 460 11.03 -0.02 -8.32
CA VAL A 460 11.50 -0.26 -9.70
C VAL A 460 10.68 -1.38 -10.36
N GLY A 461 10.40 -2.46 -9.64
CA GLY A 461 9.53 -3.54 -10.11
C GLY A 461 8.12 -3.05 -10.45
N LEU A 462 7.52 -2.23 -9.57
CA LEU A 462 6.21 -1.62 -9.79
C LEU A 462 6.20 -0.74 -11.05
N PHE A 463 7.26 0.04 -11.27
CA PHE A 463 7.41 0.88 -12.45
C PHE A 463 7.53 0.04 -13.73
N LEU A 464 8.39 -0.98 -13.73
CA LEU A 464 8.60 -1.87 -14.89
C LEU A 464 7.33 -2.64 -15.30
N MET A 465 6.41 -2.88 -14.35
CA MET A 465 5.13 -3.55 -14.61
C MET A 465 3.95 -2.56 -14.73
N ASN A 466 4.21 -1.33 -15.16
CA ASN A 466 3.19 -0.32 -15.46
C ASN A 466 2.20 -0.07 -14.29
N GLY A 467 2.68 -0.12 -13.04
CA GLY A 467 1.86 0.13 -11.85
C GLY A 467 0.96 -1.04 -11.43
N HIS A 468 1.14 -2.24 -12.00
CA HIS A 468 0.48 -3.43 -11.48
C HIS A 468 1.05 -3.77 -10.10
N GLY A 469 0.15 -4.04 -9.13
CA GLY A 469 0.54 -4.35 -7.76
C GLY A 469 1.53 -5.51 -7.69
N GLN A 470 2.60 -5.32 -6.90
CA GLN A 470 3.70 -6.27 -6.73
C GLN A 470 3.71 -6.82 -5.32
N PRO A 471 4.10 -8.10 -5.11
CA PRO A 471 4.38 -8.61 -3.78
C PRO A 471 5.68 -7.98 -3.27
N ALA A 472 5.59 -7.05 -2.31
CA ALA A 472 6.78 -6.34 -1.81
C ALA A 472 7.75 -7.26 -1.09
N LEU A 473 7.25 -8.28 -0.36
CA LEU A 473 8.07 -9.25 0.34
C LEU A 473 8.94 -10.11 -0.59
N LEU A 474 8.59 -10.21 -1.89
CA LEU A 474 9.43 -10.86 -2.91
C LEU A 474 10.84 -10.24 -2.97
N TYR A 475 10.95 -8.95 -2.76
CA TYR A 475 12.21 -8.21 -2.79
C TYR A 475 12.76 -7.98 -1.37
N LEU A 476 11.89 -7.69 -0.41
CA LEU A 476 12.30 -7.35 0.95
C LEU A 476 12.91 -8.53 1.71
N VAL A 477 12.33 -9.74 1.57
CA VAL A 477 12.83 -10.91 2.30
C VAL A 477 14.22 -11.33 1.85
N PRO A 478 14.54 -11.46 0.54
CA PRO A 478 15.92 -11.71 0.11
C PRO A 478 16.90 -10.62 0.53
N CYS A 479 16.50 -9.34 0.47
CA CYS A 479 17.38 -8.23 0.83
C CYS A 479 17.64 -8.12 2.34
N THR A 480 16.73 -8.54 3.21
CA THR A 480 16.88 -8.47 4.66
C THR A 480 17.36 -9.78 5.25
N LEU A 481 16.59 -10.86 5.12
CA LEU A 481 16.97 -12.18 5.63
C LEU A 481 18.23 -12.72 4.93
N GLY A 482 18.31 -12.56 3.60
CA GLY A 482 19.49 -12.95 2.84
C GLY A 482 20.76 -12.24 3.33
N THR A 483 20.69 -10.92 3.53
CA THR A 483 21.80 -10.13 4.11
C THR A 483 22.18 -10.63 5.50
N CYS A 484 21.19 -10.92 6.36
CA CYS A 484 21.46 -11.46 7.70
C CYS A 484 22.19 -12.79 7.66
N VAL A 485 21.72 -13.73 6.84
CA VAL A 485 22.32 -15.06 6.69
C VAL A 485 23.73 -14.97 6.09
N VAL A 486 23.93 -14.17 5.05
CA VAL A 486 25.23 -13.98 4.41
C VAL A 486 26.23 -13.38 5.38
N LEU A 487 25.87 -12.31 6.10
CA LEU A 487 26.75 -11.71 7.11
C LEU A 487 27.05 -12.68 8.26
N GLY A 488 26.04 -13.43 8.74
CA GLY A 488 26.22 -14.44 9.77
C GLY A 488 27.17 -15.56 9.36
N ALA A 489 27.08 -16.00 8.10
CA ALA A 489 27.99 -17.00 7.54
C ALA A 489 29.42 -16.47 7.36
N VAL A 490 29.60 -15.26 6.83
CA VAL A 490 30.89 -14.60 6.64
C VAL A 490 31.59 -14.37 8.00
N ARG A 491 30.83 -13.91 9.00
CA ARG A 491 31.34 -13.66 10.36
C ARG A 491 31.44 -14.92 11.22
N ARG A 492 30.98 -16.07 10.71
CA ARG A 492 30.92 -17.37 11.42
C ARG A 492 30.11 -17.34 12.72
N GLU A 493 29.12 -16.46 12.78
CA GLU A 493 28.23 -16.24 13.94
C GLU A 493 26.83 -16.84 13.76
N LEU A 494 26.62 -17.61 12.69
CA LEU A 494 25.29 -18.16 12.35
C LEU A 494 24.74 -19.06 13.46
N LYS A 495 25.62 -19.77 14.20
CA LYS A 495 25.22 -20.59 15.34
C LYS A 495 24.67 -19.75 16.49
N ASP A 496 25.30 -18.63 16.78
CA ASP A 496 24.91 -17.71 17.84
C ASP A 496 23.56 -17.03 17.53
N LEU A 497 23.33 -16.69 16.26
CA LEU A 497 22.05 -16.17 15.79
C LEU A 497 20.92 -17.23 15.82
N TRP A 498 21.29 -18.52 15.72
CA TRP A 498 20.33 -19.65 15.70
C TRP A 498 19.88 -20.06 17.09
N THR A 499 20.71 -19.85 18.12
CA THR A 499 20.39 -20.08 19.54
C THR A 499 19.66 -18.87 20.13
N ASN A 500 18.91 -19.07 21.22
CA ASN A 500 18.18 -17.99 21.87
C ASN A 500 19.13 -16.89 22.38
N CYS A 501 18.77 -15.63 22.15
CA CYS A 501 19.57 -14.49 22.58
C CYS A 501 19.71 -14.42 24.11
N ASP A 502 18.72 -14.93 24.87
CA ASP A 502 18.72 -14.98 26.32
C ASP A 502 19.65 -16.08 26.88
N GLU A 503 19.72 -17.24 26.24
CA GLU A 503 20.69 -18.28 26.58
C GLU A 503 22.12 -17.82 26.32
N SER A 504 22.35 -16.98 25.30
CA SER A 504 23.67 -16.42 25.02
C SER A 504 24.14 -15.41 26.08
N LYS A 505 23.21 -14.66 26.70
CA LYS A 505 23.53 -13.77 27.84
C LYS A 505 23.89 -14.58 29.09
N GLN A 506 23.11 -15.58 29.43
CA GLN A 506 23.39 -16.45 30.58
C GLN A 506 24.70 -17.23 30.42
N MET A 507 25.02 -17.72 29.23
CA MET A 507 26.32 -18.37 28.94
C MET A 507 27.49 -17.38 28.98
N ALA A 508 27.28 -16.13 28.54
CA ALA A 508 28.33 -15.11 28.61
C ALA A 508 28.59 -14.66 30.06
N GLU A 509 27.57 -14.51 30.86
CA GLU A 509 27.66 -14.19 32.29
C GLU A 509 28.29 -15.36 33.09
N ALA A 510 27.90 -16.60 32.80
CA ALA A 510 28.50 -17.78 33.39
C ALA A 510 29.98 -17.95 33.05
N ARG A 511 30.42 -17.55 31.85
CA ARG A 511 31.84 -17.54 31.46
C ARG A 511 32.66 -16.43 32.10
N LEU A 512 32.04 -15.27 32.37
CA LEU A 512 32.68 -14.16 33.07
C LEU A 512 32.72 -14.37 34.58
N GLY A 513 31.80 -15.13 35.15
CA GLY A 513 31.80 -15.50 36.57
C GLY A 513 32.69 -16.69 36.92
N SER A 514 33.26 -17.38 35.90
CA SER A 514 34.19 -18.52 36.07
C SER A 514 35.64 -18.18 35.73
N ALA A 515 35.95 -16.93 35.41
CA ALA A 515 37.31 -16.40 35.20
C ALA A 515 37.69 -15.42 36.32
#